data_894d281446e2bcb525925e2d070ab92b
#
_entry.id   894d281446e2bcb525925e2d070ab92b
#
_cell.length_a   1.000
_cell.length_b   1.000
_cell.length_c   1.000
_cell.angle_alpha   90.00
_cell.angle_beta   90.00
_cell.angle_gamma   90.00
#
_symmetry.space_group_name_H-M   'P 1'
#
loop_
_entity.id
_entity.type
_entity.pdbx_description
1 polymer ?
#
loop_
_entity_poly.entity_id
_entity_poly.type
_entity_poly.pdbx_seq_one_letter_code
_entity_poly.pdbx_strand_id
1 'polypeptide(L)'
;MKSFRELLGYRSLKRVLPAPLLLREMAWRYWMYGEREIRILKRLVRPGSGTIDVGAASGLYSYHLSRYSKEVFAYKPNPEWTEWLRSAVPGNVSVFEVALSNRPGTAILSIPPPSLDDPAGDFTLRCAEAASIEKAFSGVPCDRIEVKTACLDEYCHRDISFIKIDVEGHELAVLDGADETIRANRPVLLVEIDQRHIKRDIYDEFAAIELRDYRGMFFLNGRLNSLEQFRREVHQPRADSTNGPETYVMNFLFVPSERARQYL
;
A
#
# COMPACT_ATOMS: atom_id res chain seq x y z
N MET A 1 12.19 -5.82 29.73
CA MET A 1 11.91 -6.99 28.87
C MET A 1 12.74 -6.82 27.60
N LYS A 2 13.69 -7.72 27.35
CA LYS A 2 14.47 -7.70 26.09
C LYS A 2 13.50 -7.89 24.93
N SER A 3 13.62 -7.06 23.87
CA SER A 3 12.75 -7.17 22.71
C SER A 3 12.97 -8.54 22.06
N PHE A 4 11.93 -9.14 21.50
CA PHE A 4 11.98 -10.41 20.77
C PHE A 4 13.03 -10.42 19.64
N ARG A 5 13.52 -9.23 19.23
CA ARG A 5 14.61 -8.97 18.28
C ARG A 5 15.99 -9.40 18.79
N GLU A 6 16.22 -9.37 20.11
CA GLU A 6 17.51 -9.79 20.70
C GLU A 6 17.59 -11.31 20.87
N LEU A 7 16.45 -12.02 20.89
CA LEU A 7 16.40 -13.47 21.16
C LEU A 7 16.64 -14.34 19.92
N LEU A 8 16.42 -13.82 18.72
CA LEU A 8 16.70 -14.56 17.47
C LEU A 8 17.57 -13.65 16.62
N GLY A 9 18.79 -14.07 16.34
CA GLY A 9 19.71 -13.41 15.42
C GLY A 9 19.05 -13.19 14.05
N TYR A 10 18.15 -12.19 13.96
CA TYR A 10 17.27 -11.90 12.82
C TYR A 10 18.03 -11.78 11.49
N ARG A 11 19.26 -11.24 11.56
CA ARG A 11 20.17 -11.19 10.41
C ARG A 11 20.62 -12.56 9.90
N SER A 12 20.69 -13.55 10.79
CA SER A 12 21.10 -14.92 10.44
C SER A 12 19.95 -15.74 9.84
N LEU A 13 18.71 -15.54 10.31
CA LEU A 13 17.53 -16.22 9.76
C LEU A 13 17.21 -15.80 8.33
N LYS A 14 17.35 -14.51 7.98
CA LYS A 14 17.13 -14.00 6.61
C LYS A 14 18.02 -14.67 5.56
N ARG A 15 19.19 -15.18 5.95
CA ARG A 15 20.14 -15.87 5.04
C ARG A 15 19.85 -17.36 4.83
N VAL A 16 18.96 -17.95 5.63
CA VAL A 16 18.77 -19.41 5.65
C VAL A 16 17.35 -19.82 5.26
N LEU A 17 16.35 -18.97 5.49
CA LEU A 17 14.95 -19.30 5.19
C LEU A 17 14.63 -19.13 3.70
N PRO A 18 13.94 -20.10 3.07
CA PRO A 18 13.32 -19.89 1.75
C PRO A 18 12.39 -18.67 1.74
N ALA A 19 12.38 -17.93 0.61
CA ALA A 19 11.61 -16.69 0.49
C ALA A 19 10.12 -16.79 0.92
N PRO A 20 9.36 -17.88 0.60
CA PRO A 20 7.98 -18.02 1.05
C PRO A 20 7.83 -18.12 2.58
N LEU A 21 8.78 -18.78 3.24
CA LEU A 21 8.77 -18.89 4.70
C LEU A 21 9.13 -17.56 5.38
N LEU A 22 10.07 -16.83 4.78
CA LEU A 22 10.44 -15.51 5.25
C LEU A 22 9.25 -14.54 5.11
N LEU A 23 8.59 -14.49 3.95
CA LEU A 23 7.41 -13.65 3.73
C LEU A 23 6.29 -14.00 4.73
N ARG A 24 6.05 -15.30 4.98
CA ARG A 24 5.05 -15.75 5.96
C ARG A 24 5.37 -15.27 7.38
N GLU A 25 6.62 -15.33 7.78
CA GLU A 25 7.07 -14.83 9.09
C GLU A 25 6.88 -13.32 9.20
N MET A 26 7.32 -12.58 8.16
CA MET A 26 7.15 -11.14 8.08
C MET A 26 5.66 -10.74 8.12
N ALA A 27 4.82 -11.41 7.36
CA ALA A 27 3.38 -11.16 7.33
C ALA A 27 2.70 -11.44 8.67
N TRP A 28 3.11 -12.50 9.39
CA TRP A 28 2.62 -12.77 10.74
C TRP A 28 2.98 -11.63 11.72
N ARG A 29 4.22 -11.16 11.67
CA ARG A 29 4.67 -10.03 12.52
C ARG A 29 3.95 -8.74 12.16
N TYR A 30 3.78 -8.48 10.87
CA TYR A 30 3.06 -7.31 10.39
C TYR A 30 1.58 -7.34 10.81
N TRP A 31 0.95 -8.51 10.82
CA TRP A 31 -0.40 -8.69 11.38
C TRP A 31 -0.46 -8.38 12.88
N MET A 32 0.60 -8.71 13.64
CA MET A 32 0.66 -8.46 15.09
C MET A 32 0.96 -7.00 15.43
N TYR A 33 1.87 -6.37 14.71
CA TYR A 33 2.48 -5.10 15.09
C TYR A 33 2.44 -4.02 14.01
N GLY A 34 2.05 -4.35 12.79
CA GLY A 34 1.95 -3.46 11.65
C GLY A 34 0.59 -2.75 11.56
N GLU A 35 0.22 -2.41 10.35
CA GLU A 35 -1.02 -1.69 10.04
C GLU A 35 -2.27 -2.46 10.48
N ARG A 36 -3.17 -1.73 11.11
CA ARG A 36 -4.40 -2.31 11.69
C ARG A 36 -5.40 -2.75 10.61
N GLU A 37 -5.34 -2.15 9.44
CA GLU A 37 -6.17 -2.42 8.27
C GLU A 37 -6.04 -3.86 7.78
N ILE A 38 -4.87 -4.45 7.92
CA ILE A 38 -4.64 -5.88 7.60
C ILE A 38 -5.60 -6.81 8.36
N ARG A 39 -5.95 -6.47 9.60
CA ARG A 39 -6.83 -7.29 10.44
C ARG A 39 -8.28 -7.30 9.99
N ILE A 40 -8.69 -6.29 9.24
CA ILE A 40 -10.06 -6.16 8.74
C ILE A 40 -10.23 -6.59 7.27
N LEU A 41 -9.14 -6.92 6.56
CA LEU A 41 -9.16 -7.31 5.14
C LEU A 41 -10.19 -8.42 4.84
N LYS A 42 -10.33 -9.42 5.74
CA LYS A 42 -11.33 -10.49 5.60
C LYS A 42 -12.77 -9.96 5.46
N ARG A 43 -13.07 -8.79 6.04
CA ARG A 43 -14.39 -8.16 5.96
C ARG A 43 -14.55 -7.27 4.74
N LEU A 44 -13.42 -6.82 4.16
CA LEU A 44 -13.40 -5.91 3.01
C LEU A 44 -13.39 -6.66 1.67
N VAL A 45 -12.76 -7.83 1.66
CA VAL A 45 -12.65 -8.68 0.46
C VAL A 45 -13.87 -9.60 0.35
N ARG A 46 -14.53 -9.57 -0.81
CA ARG A 46 -15.62 -10.51 -1.12
C ARG A 46 -15.04 -11.90 -1.42
N PRO A 47 -15.50 -12.96 -0.74
CA PRO A 47 -15.01 -14.31 -0.99
C PRO A 47 -15.16 -14.71 -2.47
N GLY A 48 -14.12 -15.34 -3.01
CA GLY A 48 -14.11 -15.85 -4.40
C GLY A 48 -13.83 -14.80 -5.48
N SER A 49 -13.66 -13.52 -5.11
CA SER A 49 -13.29 -12.44 -6.03
C SER A 49 -11.77 -12.29 -6.15
N GLY A 50 -11.34 -11.51 -7.15
CA GLY A 50 -9.98 -11.01 -7.26
C GLY A 50 -9.72 -9.77 -6.41
N THR A 51 -8.45 -9.50 -6.14
CA THR A 51 -7.97 -8.28 -5.49
C THR A 51 -6.72 -7.74 -6.18
N ILE A 52 -6.46 -6.45 -6.01
CA ILE A 52 -5.32 -5.77 -6.62
C ILE A 52 -4.49 -5.11 -5.51
N ASP A 53 -3.16 -5.23 -5.62
CA ASP A 53 -2.18 -4.64 -4.70
C ASP A 53 -1.21 -3.77 -5.53
N VAL A 54 -1.46 -2.46 -5.55
CA VAL A 54 -0.68 -1.48 -6.29
C VAL A 54 0.37 -0.89 -5.37
N GLY A 55 1.64 -1.03 -5.75
CA GLY A 55 2.76 -0.71 -4.88
C GLY A 55 3.05 -1.84 -3.88
N ALA A 56 3.00 -3.11 -4.34
CA ALA A 56 3.03 -4.30 -3.49
C ALA A 56 4.26 -4.43 -2.56
N ALA A 57 5.20 -3.49 -2.59
CA ALA A 57 6.37 -3.40 -1.72
C ALA A 57 7.06 -4.76 -1.48
N SER A 58 7.13 -5.20 -0.23
CA SER A 58 7.68 -6.49 0.19
C SER A 58 6.68 -7.66 0.06
N GLY A 59 5.42 -7.42 -0.34
CA GLY A 59 4.39 -8.43 -0.53
C GLY A 59 3.53 -8.72 0.70
N LEU A 60 3.58 -7.89 1.74
CA LEU A 60 2.83 -8.13 2.97
C LEU A 60 1.31 -8.07 2.74
N TYR A 61 0.83 -7.03 2.03
CA TYR A 61 -0.58 -6.97 1.64
C TYR A 61 -0.94 -8.09 0.67
N SER A 62 -0.14 -8.33 -0.37
CA SER A 62 -0.35 -9.44 -1.32
C SER A 62 -0.50 -10.79 -0.60
N TYR A 63 0.36 -11.07 0.40
CA TYR A 63 0.27 -12.30 1.20
C TYR A 63 -1.06 -12.40 1.97
N HIS A 64 -1.49 -11.32 2.63
CA HIS A 64 -2.75 -11.35 3.39
C HIS A 64 -3.97 -11.43 2.47
N LEU A 65 -3.97 -10.68 1.36
CA LEU A 65 -5.02 -10.71 0.34
C LEU A 65 -5.17 -12.10 -0.27
N SER A 66 -4.06 -12.83 -0.53
CA SER A 66 -4.08 -14.17 -1.10
C SER A 66 -4.88 -15.19 -0.27
N ARG A 67 -5.05 -14.93 1.01
CA ARG A 67 -5.81 -15.79 1.93
C ARG A 67 -7.32 -15.62 1.84
N TYR A 68 -7.77 -14.51 1.27
CA TYR A 68 -9.19 -14.13 1.22
C TYR A 68 -9.72 -14.02 -0.21
N SER A 69 -8.81 -13.97 -1.20
CA SER A 69 -9.11 -13.78 -2.62
C SER A 69 -8.92 -15.06 -3.41
N LYS A 70 -9.64 -15.20 -4.53
CA LYS A 70 -9.37 -16.23 -5.53
C LYS A 70 -8.00 -16.01 -6.17
N GLU A 71 -7.69 -14.76 -6.50
CA GLU A 71 -6.43 -14.34 -7.10
C GLU A 71 -6.06 -12.91 -6.66
N VAL A 72 -4.77 -12.61 -6.66
CA VAL A 72 -4.22 -11.29 -6.34
C VAL A 72 -3.34 -10.83 -7.49
N PHE A 73 -3.54 -9.60 -7.95
CA PHE A 73 -2.72 -8.96 -8.97
C PHE A 73 -1.84 -7.92 -8.29
N ALA A 74 -0.55 -8.21 -8.14
CA ALA A 74 0.43 -7.38 -7.44
C ALA A 74 1.29 -6.59 -8.43
N TYR A 75 1.31 -5.27 -8.31
CA TYR A 75 2.04 -4.36 -9.20
C TYR A 75 3.22 -3.74 -8.46
N LYS A 76 4.42 -3.93 -8.97
CA LYS A 76 5.66 -3.34 -8.43
C LYS A 76 6.65 -3.05 -9.56
N PRO A 77 7.03 -1.78 -9.79
CA PRO A 77 7.90 -1.42 -10.91
C PRO A 77 9.38 -1.76 -10.70
N ASN A 78 9.86 -1.88 -9.46
CA ASN A 78 11.26 -2.15 -9.16
C ASN A 78 11.61 -3.62 -9.47
N PRO A 79 12.53 -3.91 -10.43
CA PRO A 79 12.86 -5.28 -10.85
C PRO A 79 13.38 -6.16 -9.72
N GLU A 80 14.25 -5.63 -8.84
CA GLU A 80 14.81 -6.37 -7.70
C GLU A 80 13.72 -6.86 -6.76
N TRP A 81 12.77 -5.98 -6.44
CA TRP A 81 11.63 -6.33 -5.59
C TRP A 81 10.62 -7.23 -6.29
N THR A 82 10.47 -7.10 -7.59
CA THR A 82 9.60 -7.95 -8.39
C THR A 82 10.12 -9.40 -8.43
N GLU A 83 11.43 -9.58 -8.56
CA GLU A 83 12.06 -10.90 -8.48
C GLU A 83 11.87 -11.54 -7.09
N TRP A 84 12.09 -10.76 -6.02
CA TRP A 84 11.80 -11.18 -4.66
C TRP A 84 10.32 -11.62 -4.51
N LEU A 85 9.37 -10.78 -4.93
CA LEU A 85 7.94 -11.09 -4.84
C LEU A 85 7.60 -12.40 -5.54
N ARG A 86 8.04 -12.58 -6.79
CA ARG A 86 7.80 -13.82 -7.57
C ARG A 86 8.32 -15.06 -6.84
N SER A 87 9.40 -14.94 -6.08
CA SER A 87 9.99 -16.04 -5.31
C SER A 87 9.28 -16.33 -3.98
N ALA A 88 8.57 -15.33 -3.42
CA ALA A 88 8.09 -15.35 -2.05
C ALA A 88 6.56 -15.49 -1.91
N VAL A 89 5.79 -14.96 -2.86
CA VAL A 89 4.33 -14.89 -2.76
C VAL A 89 3.64 -16.25 -2.97
N PRO A 90 2.42 -16.44 -2.44
CA PRO A 90 1.60 -17.61 -2.72
C PRO A 90 1.24 -17.77 -4.19
N GLY A 91 0.95 -19.00 -4.62
CA GLY A 91 0.71 -19.35 -6.03
C GLY A 91 -0.52 -18.72 -6.69
N ASN A 92 -1.43 -18.12 -5.92
CA ASN A 92 -2.56 -17.34 -6.43
C ASN A 92 -2.27 -15.83 -6.52
N VAL A 93 -0.99 -15.42 -6.44
CA VAL A 93 -0.54 -14.04 -6.61
C VAL A 93 0.22 -13.93 -7.93
N SER A 94 -0.26 -13.08 -8.83
CA SER A 94 0.41 -12.73 -10.10
C SER A 94 1.15 -11.41 -9.94
N VAL A 95 2.45 -11.38 -10.27
CA VAL A 95 3.33 -10.21 -10.04
C VAL A 95 3.68 -9.55 -11.37
N PHE A 96 3.36 -8.26 -11.49
CA PHE A 96 3.58 -7.41 -12.67
C PHE A 96 4.66 -6.37 -12.38
N GLU A 97 5.69 -6.36 -13.24
CA GLU A 97 6.81 -5.41 -13.18
C GLU A 97 6.48 -4.15 -13.98
N VAL A 98 5.64 -3.32 -13.38
CA VAL A 98 5.15 -2.08 -14.00
C VAL A 98 4.69 -1.10 -12.92
N ALA A 99 4.85 0.18 -13.16
CA ALA A 99 4.22 1.23 -12.37
C ALA A 99 2.85 1.55 -12.96
N LEU A 100 1.80 1.49 -12.14
CA LEU A 100 0.49 1.95 -12.59
C LEU A 100 0.43 3.48 -12.57
N SER A 101 -0.23 4.05 -13.58
CA SER A 101 -0.35 5.49 -13.81
C SER A 101 -1.60 5.79 -14.66
N ASN A 102 -1.83 7.07 -14.98
CA ASN A 102 -2.94 7.52 -15.85
C ASN A 102 -2.65 7.37 -17.36
N ARG A 103 -1.45 6.91 -17.73
CA ARG A 103 -1.07 6.67 -19.13
C ARG A 103 0.05 5.65 -19.25
N PRO A 104 0.08 4.86 -20.34
CA PRO A 104 1.22 4.00 -20.64
C PRO A 104 2.44 4.82 -21.07
N GLY A 105 3.64 4.26 -20.85
CA GLY A 105 4.91 4.90 -21.21
C GLY A 105 6.06 4.44 -20.32
N THR A 106 6.93 5.39 -19.96
CA THR A 106 8.03 5.19 -19.00
C THR A 106 8.08 6.32 -17.98
N ALA A 107 8.61 6.03 -16.81
CA ALA A 107 8.85 7.02 -15.75
C ALA A 107 10.18 6.72 -15.06
N ILE A 108 10.72 7.70 -14.34
CA ILE A 108 11.89 7.51 -13.49
C ILE A 108 11.43 7.18 -12.08
N LEU A 109 11.72 5.97 -11.63
CA LEU A 109 11.53 5.55 -10.26
C LEU A 109 12.72 6.02 -9.42
N SER A 110 12.46 6.85 -8.43
CA SER A 110 13.46 7.30 -7.44
C SER A 110 13.43 6.36 -6.24
N ILE A 111 14.57 5.76 -5.92
CA ILE A 111 14.75 4.81 -4.82
C ILE A 111 15.66 5.47 -3.79
N PRO A 112 15.15 5.85 -2.61
CA PRO A 112 15.99 6.45 -1.58
C PRO A 112 17.00 5.45 -1.06
N PRO A 113 18.20 5.93 -0.62
CA PRO A 113 19.16 5.06 0.02
C PRO A 113 18.55 4.52 1.33
N PRO A 114 19.01 3.37 1.76
CA PRO A 114 18.64 2.81 3.04
C PRO A 114 18.95 3.77 4.18
N SER A 115 17.99 4.07 5.01
CA SER A 115 18.20 4.91 6.20
C SER A 115 19.11 4.22 7.20
N LEU A 116 20.23 4.86 7.56
CA LEU A 116 21.15 4.40 8.60
C LEU A 116 20.54 4.50 10.01
N ASP A 117 19.49 5.30 10.16
CA ASP A 117 18.84 5.62 11.44
C ASP A 117 17.65 4.71 11.77
N ASP A 118 17.47 3.59 11.06
CA ASP A 118 16.43 2.63 11.41
C ASP A 118 16.88 1.75 12.61
N PRO A 119 16.45 2.08 13.85
CA PRO A 119 16.79 1.31 15.04
C PRO A 119 16.23 -0.12 14.98
N ALA A 120 15.35 -0.39 14.02
CA ALA A 120 14.75 -1.68 13.80
C ALA A 120 15.60 -2.62 12.95
N GLY A 121 16.62 -2.11 12.24
CA GLY A 121 17.50 -2.91 11.39
C GLY A 121 16.77 -3.66 10.27
N ASP A 122 15.56 -3.24 9.92
CA ASP A 122 14.77 -3.83 8.83
C ASP A 122 14.92 -3.04 7.54
N PHE A 123 16.18 -2.76 7.28
CA PHE A 123 16.75 -2.03 6.18
C PHE A 123 16.16 -2.35 4.79
N THR A 124 15.81 -3.58 4.56
CA THR A 124 15.32 -4.05 3.26
C THR A 124 13.85 -3.72 3.02
N LEU A 125 13.02 -3.66 4.05
CA LEU A 125 11.58 -3.42 3.89
C LEU A 125 11.27 -1.96 3.55
N ARG A 126 11.89 -1.00 4.25
CA ARG A 126 11.60 0.44 4.03
C ARG A 126 12.08 0.96 2.67
N CYS A 127 13.19 0.44 2.13
CA CYS A 127 13.62 0.82 0.78
C CYS A 127 12.66 0.31 -0.30
N ALA A 128 11.97 -0.81 -0.04
CA ALA A 128 10.95 -1.31 -0.93
C ALA A 128 9.69 -0.44 -0.92
N GLU A 129 9.38 0.12 0.23
CA GLU A 129 8.16 0.90 0.47
C GLU A 129 8.30 2.33 -0.04
N ALA A 130 9.46 2.97 0.15
CA ALA A 130 9.66 4.38 -0.12
C ALA A 130 10.04 4.75 -1.56
N ALA A 131 9.98 3.84 -2.53
CA ALA A 131 10.32 4.16 -3.93
C ALA A 131 9.14 4.81 -4.67
N SER A 132 9.33 6.01 -5.25
CA SER A 132 8.28 6.79 -5.91
C SER A 132 8.66 7.24 -7.30
N ILE A 133 7.67 7.36 -8.20
CA ILE A 133 7.81 8.04 -9.50
C ILE A 133 7.52 9.55 -9.41
N GLU A 134 6.94 10.02 -8.32
CA GLU A 134 6.87 11.43 -7.98
C GLU A 134 8.17 11.88 -7.29
N LYS A 135 8.51 13.17 -7.39
CA LYS A 135 9.74 13.72 -6.78
C LYS A 135 9.61 13.92 -5.26
N ALA A 136 9.09 12.93 -4.55
CA ALA A 136 8.87 13.01 -3.10
C ALA A 136 10.17 13.19 -2.29
N PHE A 137 11.33 12.84 -2.87
CA PHE A 137 12.63 12.84 -2.21
C PHE A 137 13.53 14.03 -2.61
N SER A 138 12.96 15.23 -2.74
CA SER A 138 13.73 16.44 -3.07
C SER A 138 14.87 16.65 -2.07
N GLY A 139 16.14 16.62 -2.55
CA GLY A 139 17.32 16.83 -1.72
C GLY A 139 17.94 15.57 -1.08
N VAL A 140 17.32 14.40 -1.25
CA VAL A 140 17.91 13.12 -0.81
C VAL A 140 18.58 12.45 -2.01
N PRO A 141 19.86 11.98 -1.91
CA PRO A 141 20.46 11.16 -2.95
C PRO A 141 19.63 9.90 -3.17
N CYS A 142 19.12 9.67 -4.38
CA CYS A 142 18.32 8.51 -4.72
C CYS A 142 18.94 7.80 -5.93
N ASP A 143 18.89 6.48 -5.93
CA ASP A 143 19.08 5.72 -7.16
C ASP A 143 17.89 5.97 -8.08
N ARG A 144 18.16 6.04 -9.39
CA ARG A 144 17.14 6.32 -10.40
C ARG A 144 17.15 5.25 -11.47
N ILE A 145 16.02 4.61 -11.66
CA ILE A 145 15.85 3.61 -12.72
C ILE A 145 14.66 4.00 -13.60
N GLU A 146 14.76 3.74 -14.89
CA GLU A 146 13.63 3.86 -15.79
C GLU A 146 12.73 2.62 -15.65
N VAL A 147 11.44 2.84 -15.49
CA VAL A 147 10.43 1.79 -15.34
C VAL A 147 9.29 2.02 -16.33
N LYS A 148 8.63 0.94 -16.75
CA LYS A 148 7.42 1.02 -17.57
C LYS A 148 6.25 1.53 -16.74
N THR A 149 5.37 2.31 -17.40
CA THR A 149 4.05 2.69 -16.85
C THR A 149 2.93 2.11 -17.70
N ALA A 150 1.78 1.83 -17.07
CA ALA A 150 0.56 1.36 -17.72
C ALA A 150 -0.68 1.87 -16.97
N CYS A 151 -1.83 1.89 -17.63
CA CYS A 151 -3.11 2.06 -16.95
C CYS A 151 -3.60 0.70 -16.44
N LEU A 152 -4.21 0.69 -15.25
CA LEU A 152 -4.81 -0.54 -14.73
C LEU A 152 -5.90 -1.08 -15.66
N ASP A 153 -6.61 -0.20 -16.34
CA ASP A 153 -7.69 -0.54 -17.27
C ASP A 153 -7.22 -1.36 -18.47
N GLU A 154 -5.94 -1.28 -18.86
CA GLU A 154 -5.36 -2.08 -19.95
C GLU A 154 -5.34 -3.59 -19.63
N TYR A 155 -5.38 -3.96 -18.34
CA TYR A 155 -5.40 -5.36 -17.89
C TYR A 155 -6.80 -5.98 -17.88
N CYS A 156 -7.85 -5.19 -18.04
CA CYS A 156 -9.24 -5.63 -18.12
C CYS A 156 -9.68 -6.57 -16.99
N HIS A 157 -9.20 -6.33 -15.77
CA HIS A 157 -9.53 -7.14 -14.60
C HIS A 157 -11.04 -7.16 -14.31
N ARG A 158 -11.55 -8.34 -14.00
CA ARG A 158 -12.97 -8.57 -13.72
C ARG A 158 -13.13 -9.17 -12.33
N ASP A 159 -14.31 -8.95 -11.75
CA ASP A 159 -14.69 -9.51 -10.44
C ASP A 159 -13.74 -9.09 -9.31
N ILE A 160 -13.26 -7.83 -9.36
CA ILE A 160 -12.38 -7.25 -8.35
C ILE A 160 -13.22 -6.67 -7.22
N SER A 161 -12.95 -7.07 -5.98
CA SER A 161 -13.68 -6.56 -4.80
C SER A 161 -12.87 -5.61 -3.93
N PHE A 162 -11.55 -5.58 -4.07
CA PHE A 162 -10.66 -4.77 -3.25
C PHE A 162 -9.42 -4.35 -4.03
N ILE A 163 -9.00 -3.10 -3.86
CA ILE A 163 -7.76 -2.55 -4.40
C ILE A 163 -7.02 -1.82 -3.28
N LYS A 164 -5.76 -2.21 -3.00
CA LYS A 164 -4.81 -1.40 -2.21
C LYS A 164 -4.02 -0.52 -3.18
N ILE A 165 -3.83 0.75 -2.84
CA ILE A 165 -2.98 1.69 -3.59
C ILE A 165 -2.02 2.36 -2.60
N ASP A 166 -0.73 2.23 -2.87
CA ASP A 166 0.35 2.73 -2.03
C ASP A 166 1.57 2.98 -2.93
N VAL A 167 1.66 4.18 -3.47
CA VAL A 167 2.62 4.54 -4.53
C VAL A 167 3.34 5.87 -4.26
N GLU A 168 3.30 6.33 -2.99
CA GLU A 168 4.11 7.44 -2.50
C GLU A 168 3.90 8.75 -3.28
N GLY A 169 2.64 9.19 -3.35
CA GLY A 169 2.22 10.47 -3.93
C GLY A 169 1.72 10.41 -5.38
N HIS A 170 1.53 9.21 -5.95
CA HIS A 170 1.03 9.01 -7.31
C HIS A 170 -0.38 8.38 -7.36
N GLU A 171 -1.09 8.36 -6.23
CA GLU A 171 -2.34 7.62 -6.01
C GLU A 171 -3.46 8.08 -6.96
N LEU A 172 -3.64 9.40 -7.16
CA LEU A 172 -4.67 9.90 -8.09
C LEU A 172 -4.38 9.51 -9.54
N ALA A 173 -3.13 9.51 -9.97
CA ALA A 173 -2.81 9.07 -11.32
C ALA A 173 -3.10 7.57 -11.53
N VAL A 174 -2.88 6.74 -10.49
CA VAL A 174 -3.29 5.33 -10.51
C VAL A 174 -4.81 5.21 -10.61
N LEU A 175 -5.55 5.97 -9.83
CA LEU A 175 -7.02 5.98 -9.83
C LEU A 175 -7.59 6.44 -11.19
N ASP A 176 -6.98 7.46 -11.80
CA ASP A 176 -7.36 7.94 -13.13
C ASP A 176 -7.13 6.87 -14.22
N GLY A 177 -6.04 6.09 -14.11
CA GLY A 177 -5.75 4.97 -15.01
C GLY A 177 -6.52 3.68 -14.69
N ALA A 178 -7.33 3.70 -13.65
CA ALA A 178 -8.16 2.60 -13.17
C ALA A 178 -9.67 2.88 -13.24
N ASP A 179 -10.08 3.97 -13.87
CA ASP A 179 -11.44 4.49 -13.78
C ASP A 179 -12.49 3.50 -14.30
N GLU A 180 -12.22 2.81 -15.42
CA GLU A 180 -13.11 1.76 -15.95
C GLU A 180 -13.17 0.54 -15.02
N THR A 181 -12.02 0.11 -14.51
CA THR A 181 -11.93 -1.01 -13.57
C THR A 181 -12.70 -0.71 -12.28
N ILE A 182 -12.54 0.48 -11.73
CA ILE A 182 -13.26 0.93 -10.52
C ILE A 182 -14.76 1.03 -10.77
N ARG A 183 -15.17 1.63 -11.90
CA ARG A 183 -16.58 1.78 -12.25
C ARG A 183 -17.27 0.44 -12.48
N ALA A 184 -16.59 -0.49 -13.19
CA ALA A 184 -17.17 -1.80 -13.53
C ALA A 184 -17.25 -2.77 -12.36
N ASN A 185 -16.29 -2.73 -11.43
CA ASN A 185 -16.16 -3.69 -10.34
C ASN A 185 -16.66 -3.15 -8.99
N ARG A 186 -16.70 -1.81 -8.82
CA ARG A 186 -17.08 -1.15 -7.55
C ARG A 186 -16.33 -1.73 -6.36
N PRO A 187 -14.98 -1.86 -6.41
CA PRO A 187 -14.20 -2.44 -5.32
C PRO A 187 -14.19 -1.54 -4.10
N VAL A 188 -13.86 -2.07 -2.96
CA VAL A 188 -13.38 -1.28 -1.82
C VAL A 188 -11.95 -0.83 -2.13
N LEU A 189 -11.62 0.43 -1.89
CA LEU A 189 -10.29 0.98 -2.09
C LEU A 189 -9.64 1.24 -0.73
N LEU A 190 -8.41 0.79 -0.55
CA LEU A 190 -7.56 1.18 0.56
C LEU A 190 -6.40 1.98 -0.03
N VAL A 191 -6.38 3.28 0.22
CA VAL A 191 -5.42 4.20 -0.39
C VAL A 191 -4.55 4.81 0.70
N GLU A 192 -3.23 4.67 0.56
CA GLU A 192 -2.30 5.39 1.41
C GLU A 192 -2.14 6.82 0.86
N ILE A 193 -2.47 7.82 1.68
CA ILE A 193 -2.37 9.24 1.32
C ILE A 193 -1.66 9.96 2.46
N ASP A 194 -0.44 10.41 2.21
CA ASP A 194 0.33 11.19 3.16
C ASP A 194 0.60 12.59 2.61
N GLN A 195 0.20 13.61 3.36
CA GLN A 195 0.41 15.01 2.98
C GLN A 195 1.88 15.35 2.68
N ARG A 196 2.82 14.58 3.24
CA ARG A 196 4.26 14.78 3.00
C ARG A 196 4.68 14.38 1.58
N HIS A 197 3.93 13.48 0.94
CA HIS A 197 4.25 12.93 -0.38
C HIS A 197 3.47 13.63 -1.51
N ILE A 198 2.37 14.31 -1.19
CA ILE A 198 1.52 14.99 -2.15
C ILE A 198 1.74 16.50 -2.16
N LYS A 199 1.55 17.14 -3.32
CA LYS A 199 1.68 18.61 -3.48
C LYS A 199 0.38 19.36 -3.21
N ARG A 200 -0.76 18.68 -3.42
CA ARG A 200 -2.10 19.23 -3.17
C ARG A 200 -2.43 19.10 -1.68
N ASP A 201 -3.51 19.74 -1.27
CA ASP A 201 -4.05 19.47 0.05
C ASP A 201 -4.68 18.07 0.08
N ILE A 202 -4.50 17.35 1.17
CA ILE A 202 -5.06 15.99 1.33
C ILE A 202 -6.59 15.96 1.18
N TYR A 203 -7.27 17.04 1.53
CA TYR A 203 -8.72 17.15 1.34
C TYR A 203 -9.13 17.18 -0.14
N ASP A 204 -8.29 17.72 -1.03
CA ASP A 204 -8.52 17.67 -2.47
C ASP A 204 -8.38 16.24 -3.00
N GLU A 205 -7.43 15.46 -2.46
CA GLU A 205 -7.29 14.02 -2.78
C GLU A 205 -8.54 13.25 -2.37
N PHE A 206 -9.04 13.48 -1.15
CA PHE A 206 -10.27 12.85 -0.68
C PHE A 206 -11.47 13.20 -1.56
N ALA A 207 -11.66 14.47 -1.86
CA ALA A 207 -12.74 14.94 -2.73
C ALA A 207 -12.68 14.30 -4.12
N ALA A 208 -11.48 14.19 -4.71
CA ALA A 208 -11.30 13.56 -6.02
C ALA A 208 -11.71 12.07 -6.03
N ILE A 209 -11.49 11.35 -4.92
CA ILE A 209 -11.92 9.95 -4.81
C ILE A 209 -13.43 9.86 -4.56
N GLU A 210 -13.99 10.71 -3.69
CA GLU A 210 -15.42 10.72 -3.37
C GLU A 210 -16.29 11.13 -4.57
N LEU A 211 -15.77 11.94 -5.52
CA LEU A 211 -16.43 12.26 -6.80
C LEU A 211 -16.69 11.02 -7.68
N ARG A 212 -16.01 9.90 -7.44
CA ARG A 212 -16.26 8.60 -8.07
C ARG A 212 -17.40 7.80 -7.41
N ASP A 213 -18.23 8.49 -6.62
CA ASP A 213 -19.34 7.89 -5.85
C ASP A 213 -18.85 6.89 -4.79
N TYR A 214 -17.85 7.33 -4.00
CA TYR A 214 -17.30 6.63 -2.84
C TYR A 214 -17.50 7.45 -1.57
N ARG A 215 -17.45 6.77 -0.42
CA ARG A 215 -17.40 7.39 0.90
C ARG A 215 -16.10 7.00 1.59
N GLY A 216 -15.38 8.02 2.03
CA GLY A 216 -14.10 7.84 2.70
C GLY A 216 -14.24 7.64 4.21
N MET A 217 -13.37 6.80 4.75
CA MET A 217 -13.26 6.45 6.16
C MET A 217 -11.79 6.25 6.52
N PHE A 218 -11.47 6.30 7.80
CA PHE A 218 -10.15 5.95 8.32
C PHE A 218 -10.25 5.16 9.61
N PHE A 219 -9.24 4.33 9.86
CA PHE A 219 -9.22 3.47 11.04
C PHE A 219 -8.44 4.15 12.16
N LEU A 220 -9.11 4.45 13.27
CA LEU A 220 -8.48 5.04 14.45
C LEU A 220 -9.14 4.49 15.72
N ASN A 221 -8.32 4.20 16.74
CA ASN A 221 -8.78 3.69 18.05
C ASN A 221 -9.67 2.43 17.95
N GLY A 222 -9.34 1.53 17.01
CA GLY A 222 -10.05 0.27 16.82
C GLY A 222 -11.40 0.41 16.08
N ARG A 223 -11.73 1.57 15.50
CA ARG A 223 -12.97 1.87 14.81
C ARG A 223 -12.74 2.53 13.46
N LEU A 224 -13.66 2.33 12.53
CA LEU A 224 -13.78 3.13 11.33
C LEU A 224 -14.48 4.44 11.66
N ASN A 225 -13.89 5.55 11.21
CA ASN A 225 -14.40 6.91 11.41
C ASN A 225 -14.65 7.52 10.03
N SER A 226 -15.70 8.35 9.89
CA SER A 226 -15.95 9.10 8.65
C SER A 226 -14.82 10.10 8.39
N LEU A 227 -14.47 10.35 7.11
CA LEU A 227 -13.52 11.40 6.71
C LEU A 227 -13.91 12.80 7.21
N GLU A 228 -15.19 13.06 7.48
CA GLU A 228 -15.63 14.32 8.09
C GLU A 228 -15.00 14.57 9.46
N GLN A 229 -14.56 13.51 10.15
CA GLN A 229 -13.87 13.57 11.44
C GLN A 229 -12.34 13.70 11.30
N PHE A 230 -11.81 13.56 10.08
CA PHE A 230 -10.39 13.72 9.86
C PHE A 230 -9.97 15.18 10.05
N ARG A 231 -8.85 15.38 10.73
CA ARG A 231 -8.22 16.70 10.92
C ARG A 231 -6.73 16.52 10.67
N ARG A 232 -6.24 17.14 9.59
CA ARG A 232 -4.82 17.02 9.18
C ARG A 232 -3.86 17.36 10.32
N GLU A 233 -4.15 18.42 11.08
CA GLU A 233 -3.31 18.91 12.17
C GLU A 233 -3.20 17.91 13.34
N VAL A 234 -4.17 17.00 13.45
CA VAL A 234 -4.24 15.95 14.48
C VAL A 234 -3.71 14.62 13.94
N HIS A 235 -4.15 14.23 12.74
CA HIS A 235 -3.96 12.89 12.21
C HIS A 235 -2.77 12.75 11.24
N GLN A 236 -2.28 13.89 10.72
CA GLN A 236 -1.01 13.98 9.96
C GLN A 236 -0.28 15.27 10.37
N PRO A 237 0.09 15.42 11.65
CA PRO A 237 0.80 16.59 12.13
C PRO A 237 2.18 16.69 11.45
N ARG A 238 2.71 17.93 11.36
CA ARG A 238 4.08 18.15 10.94
C ARG A 238 5.05 17.47 11.90
N ALA A 239 6.24 17.11 11.41
CA ALA A 239 7.25 16.35 12.18
C ALA A 239 7.70 17.01 13.51
N ASP A 240 7.46 18.31 13.67
CA ASP A 240 7.78 19.11 14.86
C ASP A 240 6.65 19.13 15.91
N SER A 241 5.53 18.48 15.65
CA SER A 241 4.39 18.45 16.56
C SER A 241 4.55 17.40 17.68
N THR A 242 3.98 17.69 18.85
CA THR A 242 4.05 16.83 20.03
C THR A 242 3.10 15.64 20.03
N ASN A 243 2.30 15.46 18.96
CA ASN A 243 1.38 14.34 18.84
C ASN A 243 2.15 13.05 18.54
N GLY A 244 1.90 12.02 19.34
CA GLY A 244 2.57 10.71 19.21
C GLY A 244 2.14 9.93 17.96
N PRO A 245 2.91 8.92 17.59
CA PRO A 245 2.68 8.09 16.39
C PRO A 245 1.35 7.31 16.40
N GLU A 246 0.69 7.18 17.56
CA GLU A 246 -0.55 6.42 17.69
C GLU A 246 -1.77 7.08 17.00
N THR A 247 -1.70 8.38 16.71
CA THR A 247 -2.77 9.13 16.04
C THR A 247 -2.50 9.39 14.56
N TYR A 248 -1.33 8.98 14.04
CA TYR A 248 -0.96 9.21 12.64
C TYR A 248 -1.72 8.25 11.72
N VAL A 249 -2.46 8.81 10.76
CA VAL A 249 -3.32 8.07 9.83
C VAL A 249 -2.82 8.31 8.41
N MET A 250 -2.39 7.26 7.73
CA MET A 250 -1.97 7.30 6.32
C MET A 250 -2.94 6.51 5.43
N ASN A 251 -3.55 5.45 5.96
CA ASN A 251 -4.43 4.57 5.20
C ASN A 251 -5.89 5.03 5.30
N PHE A 252 -6.50 5.25 4.14
CA PHE A 252 -7.91 5.65 4.02
C PHE A 252 -8.68 4.61 3.24
N LEU A 253 -9.83 4.22 3.81
CA LEU A 253 -10.75 3.27 3.22
C LEU A 253 -11.84 4.03 2.47
N PHE A 254 -11.96 3.79 1.18
CA PHE A 254 -13.07 4.31 0.38
C PHE A 254 -13.97 3.16 -0.04
N VAL A 255 -15.23 3.26 0.33
CA VAL A 255 -16.25 2.26 0.02
C VAL A 255 -17.28 2.83 -0.95
N PRO A 256 -17.80 2.06 -1.91
CA PRO A 256 -18.87 2.52 -2.78
C PRO A 256 -20.04 3.08 -1.96
N SER A 257 -20.58 4.24 -2.37
CA SER A 257 -21.62 4.96 -1.58
C SER A 257 -22.82 4.09 -1.24
N GLU A 258 -23.22 3.21 -2.16
CA GLU A 258 -24.33 2.28 -1.98
C GLU A 258 -24.09 1.22 -0.89
N ARG A 259 -22.81 0.99 -0.53
CA ARG A 259 -22.41 0.02 0.52
C ARG A 259 -21.93 0.67 1.81
N ALA A 260 -21.81 2.00 1.86
CA ALA A 260 -21.18 2.69 2.99
C ALA A 260 -21.83 2.39 4.35
N ARG A 261 -23.19 2.23 4.39
CA ARG A 261 -23.93 1.91 5.62
C ARG A 261 -23.55 0.56 6.26
N GLN A 262 -22.88 -0.34 5.53
CA GLN A 262 -22.45 -1.64 6.05
C GLN A 262 -21.17 -1.52 6.91
N TYR A 263 -20.50 -0.38 6.84
CA TYR A 263 -19.20 -0.15 7.48
C TYR A 263 -19.27 0.91 8.61
N LEU A 264 -20.33 1.68 8.66
CA LEU A 264 -20.66 2.64 9.73
C LEU A 264 -21.58 2.02 10.77
#